data_b3882598fb7ced73888171a84050331e
#
_entry.id   b3882598fb7ced73888171a84050331e
#
_cell.length_a   1.000
_cell.length_b   1.000
_cell.length_c   1.000
_cell.angle_alpha   90.00
_cell.angle_beta   90.00
_cell.angle_gamma   90.00
#
_symmetry.space_group_name_H-M   'P 1'
#
loop_
_entity.id
_entity.type
_entity.pdbx_description
1 polymer ?
#
loop_
_entity_poly.entity_id
_entity_poly.type
_entity_poly.pdbx_seq_one_letter_code
_entity_poly.pdbx_strand_id
1 'polypeptide(L)'
;MITLAHTIAGDDCRIFMPERRQDLHGFHDFLAQGDKVLGLDTETTGLGIYERTFGTRLVQIGNAVEAWVLRVDLFADEIRRALRQRRHFVVHNAAYDLQVIDRTLGVKIEELASRVFDTRIFAHLLDPRLRSEGGAGLRLKELSEIYVDDAAPDTEKGLAAVFHTIKHPITGKPCTKDNGWAYVPIDNETYVRYAGLDVILVTRLFYELAPIIKELGLNDLSKFEHHLQGLLCLMQRKGMKLDVDYIQKLRLDLQKEHEEYALIAKRYGVENINSTDQVASALLGMGEELTEKTDSGKWKVDKAVLSLLADLDREWERIEARTPNPLADAVMRAKRASKWQTSYVDAFLDYRDDQDRLHASIGGLQARTARMSVSRPPLQQLPSGDWKIRRAIVADPGHLMISSDYDQIELRVLAALADVKGMKHAIETGVDLHGYTAGLVYGEGYTKFHRKLMKGVGFGKVYGGGADTLSRQTGAPLDAVKGAVAEYDRVYPEIKRYSKKLQSRAEFGKKEVITVSGRHLPLDRDRLYSATNYVIQSTARDVLAQAIVDLFDAGLGDHLLLPIHDEILAQAPEKEAQEVAAEIGRIMSGMFYGVPLSSSGEVTGRNWGAAYGADPLGGIW
;
A
#
# COMPACT_ATOMS: atom_id res chain seq x y z
N MET A 1 23.42 3.70 35.01
CA MET A 1 23.60 3.36 33.57
C MET A 1 23.52 1.85 33.40
N ILE A 2 22.64 1.33 32.56
CA ILE A 2 22.61 -0.08 32.16
C ILE A 2 23.63 -0.26 31.04
N THR A 3 24.45 -1.32 31.15
CA THR A 3 25.45 -1.69 30.13
C THR A 3 25.29 -3.16 29.79
N LEU A 4 25.05 -3.47 28.51
CA LEU A 4 24.90 -4.83 28.03
C LEU A 4 25.96 -5.12 26.96
N ALA A 5 26.48 -6.34 26.98
CA ALA A 5 27.36 -6.85 25.94
C ALA A 5 26.59 -7.87 25.08
N HIS A 6 26.93 -7.92 23.81
CA HIS A 6 26.41 -8.90 22.86
C HIS A 6 27.45 -9.14 21.77
N THR A 7 27.48 -10.35 21.21
CA THR A 7 28.39 -10.67 20.09
C THR A 7 27.57 -10.80 18.82
N ILE A 8 27.96 -10.09 17.75
CA ILE A 8 27.35 -10.18 16.42
C ILE A 8 28.43 -10.52 15.41
N ALA A 9 28.28 -11.62 14.71
CA ALA A 9 29.25 -12.11 13.70
C ALA A 9 30.71 -12.17 14.22
N GLY A 10 30.86 -12.48 15.52
CA GLY A 10 32.17 -12.56 16.18
C GLY A 10 32.72 -11.25 16.77
N ASP A 11 32.07 -10.11 16.53
CA ASP A 11 32.44 -8.82 17.09
C ASP A 11 31.74 -8.52 18.40
N ASP A 12 32.50 -8.00 19.37
CA ASP A 12 31.94 -7.54 20.64
C ASP A 12 31.20 -6.21 20.46
N CYS A 13 29.90 -6.22 20.75
CA CYS A 13 29.03 -5.05 20.70
C CYS A 13 28.61 -4.61 22.10
N ARG A 14 28.43 -3.30 22.28
CA ARG A 14 28.03 -2.71 23.56
C ARG A 14 26.77 -1.89 23.41
N ILE A 15 25.86 -2.05 24.38
CA ILE A 15 24.61 -1.31 24.43
C ILE A 15 24.59 -0.57 25.77
N PHE A 16 24.38 0.74 25.70
CA PHE A 16 24.33 1.64 26.85
C PHE A 16 22.96 2.29 26.97
N MET A 17 22.39 2.26 28.19
CA MET A 17 21.20 3.01 28.51
C MET A 17 21.48 3.94 29.70
N PRO A 18 21.61 5.25 29.45
CA PRO A 18 21.76 6.25 30.49
C PRO A 18 20.51 6.33 31.39
N GLU A 19 20.72 6.46 32.71
CA GLU A 19 19.63 6.64 33.69
C GLU A 19 19.65 8.04 34.29
N ARG A 20 20.82 8.73 34.24
CA ARG A 20 21.05 10.05 34.78
C ARG A 20 21.79 10.92 33.78
N ARG A 21 21.68 12.25 33.92
CA ARG A 21 22.38 13.21 33.06
C ARG A 21 23.90 13.03 33.03
N GLN A 22 24.51 12.62 34.13
CA GLN A 22 25.95 12.35 34.19
C GLN A 22 26.37 11.19 33.29
N ASP A 23 25.48 10.23 33.01
CA ASP A 23 25.75 9.09 32.16
C ASP A 23 25.83 9.49 30.67
N LEU A 24 25.35 10.70 30.31
CA LEU A 24 25.40 11.22 28.94
C LEU A 24 26.80 11.64 28.46
N HIS A 25 27.80 11.74 29.36
CA HIS A 25 29.19 12.03 28.90
C HIS A 25 29.65 10.99 27.87
N GLY A 26 29.44 9.71 28.13
CA GLY A 26 29.77 8.66 27.19
C GLY A 26 29.02 8.79 25.84
N PHE A 27 27.76 9.20 25.87
CA PHE A 27 27.00 9.46 24.64
C PHE A 27 27.57 10.67 23.86
N HIS A 28 27.97 11.72 24.55
CA HIS A 28 28.59 12.87 23.91
C HIS A 28 29.97 12.49 23.30
N ASP A 29 30.76 11.69 24.01
CA ASP A 29 32.02 11.17 23.49
C ASP A 29 31.81 10.28 22.28
N PHE A 30 30.79 9.39 22.30
CA PHE A 30 30.37 8.60 21.15
C PHE A 30 30.02 9.49 19.95
N LEU A 31 29.21 10.52 20.15
CA LEU A 31 28.87 11.44 19.06
C LEU A 31 30.10 12.22 18.54
N ALA A 32 31.09 12.47 19.41
CA ALA A 32 32.33 13.17 19.03
C ALA A 32 33.32 12.31 18.22
N GLN A 33 33.16 10.97 18.16
CA GLN A 33 33.99 10.07 17.36
C GLN A 33 33.94 10.36 15.86
N GLY A 34 32.91 11.09 15.40
CA GLY A 34 32.86 11.62 14.04
C GLY A 34 32.30 10.66 13.00
N ASP A 35 31.61 9.60 13.40
CA ASP A 35 30.89 8.72 12.47
C ASP A 35 29.94 9.52 11.60
N LYS A 36 30.08 9.36 10.27
CA LYS A 36 29.28 10.10 9.28
C LYS A 36 27.86 9.55 9.15
N VAL A 37 27.67 8.28 9.44
CA VAL A 37 26.40 7.55 9.38
C VAL A 37 26.19 6.83 10.69
N LEU A 38 25.03 7.02 11.32
CA LEU A 38 24.63 6.34 12.54
C LEU A 38 23.30 5.62 12.33
N GLY A 39 23.14 4.47 12.95
CA GLY A 39 21.84 3.79 13.07
C GLY A 39 20.89 4.62 13.93
N LEU A 40 19.63 4.65 13.55
CA LEU A 40 18.54 5.31 14.27
C LEU A 40 17.32 4.42 14.26
N ASP A 41 16.66 4.30 15.41
CA ASP A 41 15.41 3.56 15.56
C ASP A 41 14.58 4.16 16.70
N THR A 42 13.29 3.85 16.78
CA THR A 42 12.39 4.34 17.83
C THR A 42 11.54 3.23 18.41
N GLU A 43 11.41 3.19 19.74
CA GLU A 43 10.48 2.32 20.43
C GLU A 43 9.30 3.12 20.98
N THR A 44 8.10 2.66 20.69
CA THR A 44 6.86 3.40 20.94
C THR A 44 5.84 2.57 21.72
N THR A 45 4.73 3.18 22.10
CA THR A 45 3.63 2.48 22.78
C THR A 45 2.77 1.60 21.86
N GLY A 46 2.98 1.69 20.54
CA GLY A 46 2.23 0.95 19.52
C GLY A 46 2.41 1.53 18.13
N LEU A 47 1.57 1.14 17.18
CA LEU A 47 1.70 1.52 15.76
C LEU A 47 0.81 2.71 15.35
N GLY A 48 -0.11 3.13 16.21
CA GLY A 48 -1.05 4.22 15.94
C GLY A 48 -0.46 5.58 16.23
N ILE A 49 0.48 6.04 15.38
CA ILE A 49 1.27 7.26 15.60
C ILE A 49 0.40 8.48 15.96
N TYR A 50 -0.78 8.60 15.37
CA TYR A 50 -1.67 9.74 15.54
C TYR A 50 -2.76 9.53 16.60
N GLU A 51 -2.80 8.38 17.26
CA GLU A 51 -3.69 8.11 18.38
C GLU A 51 -3.33 8.95 19.61
N ARG A 52 -4.33 9.23 20.44
CA ARG A 52 -4.20 10.05 21.66
C ARG A 52 -3.19 9.50 22.69
N THR A 53 -3.14 8.18 22.80
CA THR A 53 -2.32 7.45 23.79
C THR A 53 -0.93 7.12 23.27
N PHE A 54 -0.62 7.51 22.05
CA PHE A 54 0.67 7.22 21.43
C PHE A 54 1.79 8.04 22.06
N GLY A 55 2.92 7.39 22.29
CA GLY A 55 4.12 8.03 22.80
C GLY A 55 5.39 7.27 22.41
N THR A 56 6.47 8.02 22.22
CA THR A 56 7.80 7.45 22.03
C THR A 56 8.43 7.21 23.38
N ARG A 57 8.89 5.99 23.61
CA ARG A 57 9.50 5.56 24.87
C ARG A 57 11.01 5.66 24.83
N LEU A 58 11.60 5.14 23.76
CA LEU A 58 13.04 5.08 23.54
C LEU A 58 13.38 5.60 22.15
N VAL A 59 14.56 6.22 22.03
CA VAL A 59 15.23 6.48 20.75
C VAL A 59 16.63 5.87 20.84
N GLN A 60 16.99 5.10 19.85
CA GLN A 60 18.29 4.46 19.77
C GLN A 60 19.13 5.13 18.70
N ILE A 61 20.38 5.43 19.06
CA ILE A 61 21.42 5.95 18.15
C ILE A 61 22.65 5.09 18.35
N GLY A 62 23.21 4.56 17.25
CA GLY A 62 24.34 3.66 17.32
C GLY A 62 25.16 3.58 16.05
N ASN A 63 26.26 2.85 16.11
CA ASN A 63 27.06 2.46 14.95
C ASN A 63 27.11 0.93 14.82
N ALA A 64 28.06 0.38 14.10
CA ALA A 64 28.17 -1.07 13.86
C ALA A 64 28.54 -1.91 15.10
N VAL A 65 28.95 -1.29 16.22
CA VAL A 65 29.44 -1.99 17.43
C VAL A 65 28.96 -1.39 18.74
N GLU A 66 28.38 -0.20 18.69
CA GLU A 66 27.94 0.51 19.90
C GLU A 66 26.57 1.15 19.71
N ALA A 67 25.68 0.99 20.69
CA ALA A 67 24.32 1.54 20.70
C ALA A 67 24.02 2.28 21.98
N TRP A 68 23.35 3.43 21.86
CA TRP A 68 22.84 4.26 22.95
C TRP A 68 21.33 4.26 22.92
N VAL A 69 20.71 3.66 23.92
CA VAL A 69 19.26 3.55 24.11
C VAL A 69 18.82 4.69 25.03
N LEU A 70 18.21 5.72 24.47
CA LEU A 70 17.90 6.95 25.18
C LEU A 70 16.41 7.01 25.55
N ARG A 71 16.12 7.19 26.83
CA ARG A 71 14.78 7.41 27.34
C ARG A 71 14.27 8.79 26.96
N VAL A 72 13.13 8.84 26.25
CA VAL A 72 12.55 10.12 25.80
C VAL A 72 12.05 10.98 26.95
N ASP A 73 11.48 10.38 28.01
CA ASP A 73 11.00 11.07 29.20
C ASP A 73 12.13 11.79 29.99
N LEU A 74 13.38 11.36 29.83
CA LEU A 74 14.54 11.95 30.52
C LEU A 74 15.41 12.82 29.61
N PHE A 75 15.55 12.45 28.33
CA PHE A 75 16.62 12.98 27.46
C PHE A 75 16.12 13.54 26.12
N ALA A 76 14.85 13.98 26.04
CA ALA A 76 14.28 14.49 24.79
C ALA A 76 15.10 15.62 24.15
N ASP A 77 15.70 16.52 24.95
CA ASP A 77 16.50 17.64 24.42
C ASP A 77 17.85 17.18 23.86
N GLU A 78 18.48 16.20 24.49
CA GLU A 78 19.71 15.57 24.01
C GLU A 78 19.47 14.82 22.69
N ILE A 79 18.36 14.09 22.62
CA ILE A 79 17.94 13.39 21.39
C ILE A 79 17.71 14.40 20.27
N ARG A 80 16.95 15.48 20.51
CA ARG A 80 16.73 16.53 19.50
C ARG A 80 18.04 17.15 19.01
N ARG A 81 18.99 17.41 19.92
CA ARG A 81 20.31 17.95 19.57
C ARG A 81 21.11 16.97 18.70
N ALA A 82 21.09 15.68 19.04
CA ALA A 82 21.78 14.65 18.28
C ALA A 82 21.18 14.51 16.85
N LEU A 83 19.84 14.50 16.74
CA LEU A 83 19.15 14.39 15.45
C LEU A 83 19.38 15.61 14.53
N ARG A 84 19.61 16.81 15.10
CA ARG A 84 19.89 18.03 14.33
C ARG A 84 21.35 18.21 13.93
N GLN A 85 22.26 17.35 14.39
CA GLN A 85 23.65 17.38 13.93
C GLN A 85 23.73 17.07 12.43
N ARG A 86 24.74 17.64 11.75
CA ARG A 86 24.98 17.43 10.31
C ARG A 86 25.61 16.05 10.03
N ARG A 87 24.85 14.99 10.21
CA ARG A 87 25.23 13.61 9.88
C ARG A 87 24.07 12.87 9.24
N HIS A 88 24.35 11.75 8.62
CA HIS A 88 23.33 10.86 8.07
C HIS A 88 22.92 9.83 9.11
N PHE A 89 21.68 9.38 9.00
CA PHE A 89 21.15 8.27 9.77
C PHE A 89 20.76 7.14 8.83
N VAL A 90 20.88 5.91 9.33
CA VAL A 90 20.34 4.74 8.66
C VAL A 90 19.23 4.15 9.54
N VAL A 91 18.10 3.87 8.92
CA VAL A 91 16.87 3.39 9.56
C VAL A 91 16.36 2.19 8.77
N HIS A 92 15.56 1.35 9.37
CA HIS A 92 14.84 0.31 8.65
C HIS A 92 13.35 0.61 8.64
N ASN A 93 12.76 0.91 7.46
CA ASN A 93 11.39 1.37 7.28
C ASN A 93 11.16 2.80 7.84
N ALA A 94 12.03 3.71 7.43
CA ALA A 94 12.15 5.08 7.92
C ALA A 94 10.85 5.90 7.89
N ALA A 95 9.87 5.54 7.07
CA ALA A 95 8.57 6.19 7.03
C ALA A 95 7.89 6.25 8.41
N TYR A 96 8.06 5.20 9.22
CA TYR A 96 7.52 5.15 10.57
C TYR A 96 8.27 6.10 11.51
N ASP A 97 9.60 5.97 11.59
CA ASP A 97 10.42 6.74 12.53
C ASP A 97 10.42 8.23 12.25
N LEU A 98 10.41 8.63 10.97
CA LEU A 98 10.26 10.04 10.58
C LEU A 98 8.96 10.66 11.12
N GLN A 99 7.84 9.95 11.02
CA GLN A 99 6.55 10.38 11.56
C GLN A 99 6.56 10.43 13.11
N VAL A 100 7.11 9.40 13.74
CA VAL A 100 7.26 9.32 15.21
C VAL A 100 8.07 10.49 15.73
N ILE A 101 9.23 10.75 15.15
CA ILE A 101 10.16 11.82 15.55
C ILE A 101 9.53 13.20 15.31
N ASP A 102 8.88 13.42 14.18
CA ASP A 102 8.18 14.68 13.90
C ASP A 102 7.12 14.96 14.95
N ARG A 103 6.23 13.97 15.19
CA ARG A 103 5.10 14.16 16.11
C ARG A 103 5.51 14.30 17.57
N THR A 104 6.43 13.45 18.05
CA THR A 104 6.69 13.35 19.49
C THR A 104 7.90 14.15 19.97
N LEU A 105 8.88 14.37 19.10
CA LEU A 105 10.10 15.10 19.40
C LEU A 105 10.16 16.47 18.73
N GLY A 106 9.29 16.77 17.76
CA GLY A 106 9.27 18.05 17.05
C GLY A 106 10.50 18.31 16.18
N VAL A 107 11.23 17.25 15.76
CA VAL A 107 12.23 17.34 14.72
C VAL A 107 11.52 17.01 13.41
N LYS A 108 11.37 18.02 12.55
CA LYS A 108 10.51 17.94 11.39
C LYS A 108 11.02 16.96 10.34
N ILE A 109 10.09 16.32 9.62
CA ILE A 109 10.41 15.41 8.49
C ILE A 109 11.34 16.14 7.51
N GLU A 110 11.07 17.40 7.20
CA GLU A 110 11.85 18.23 6.28
C GLU A 110 13.30 18.47 6.76
N GLU A 111 13.54 18.46 8.09
CA GLU A 111 14.87 18.59 8.67
C GLU A 111 15.69 17.28 8.55
N LEU A 112 14.99 16.12 8.53
CA LEU A 112 15.63 14.82 8.72
C LEU A 112 15.63 13.95 7.47
N ALA A 113 14.57 13.93 6.67
CA ALA A 113 14.35 12.97 5.59
C ALA A 113 15.50 12.94 4.55
N SER A 114 16.06 14.11 4.18
CA SER A 114 17.18 14.19 3.23
C SER A 114 18.50 13.61 3.75
N ARG A 115 18.58 13.27 5.04
CA ARG A 115 19.76 12.71 5.71
C ARG A 115 19.55 11.27 6.19
N VAL A 116 18.44 10.65 5.81
CA VAL A 116 18.10 9.28 6.22
C VAL A 116 18.26 8.33 5.05
N PHE A 117 18.99 7.24 5.27
CA PHE A 117 19.01 6.06 4.41
C PHE A 117 18.08 5.00 5.00
N ASP A 118 17.28 4.38 4.16
CA ASP A 118 16.36 3.30 4.56
C ASP A 118 16.82 1.95 3.97
N THR A 119 17.27 1.05 4.85
CA THR A 119 17.71 -0.28 4.42
C THR A 119 16.59 -1.13 3.85
N ARG A 120 15.33 -0.84 4.15
CA ARG A 120 14.19 -1.51 3.52
C ARG A 120 14.02 -1.08 2.06
N ILE A 121 14.28 0.20 1.73
CA ILE A 121 14.34 0.67 0.34
C ILE A 121 15.46 -0.04 -0.42
N PHE A 122 16.66 -0.12 0.16
CA PHE A 122 17.76 -0.85 -0.46
C PHE A 122 17.40 -2.32 -0.72
N ALA A 123 16.87 -3.01 0.29
CA ALA A 123 16.47 -4.41 0.15
C ALA A 123 15.42 -4.61 -0.96
N HIS A 124 14.41 -3.73 -1.03
CA HIS A 124 13.38 -3.79 -2.07
C HIS A 124 13.94 -3.55 -3.48
N LEU A 125 14.93 -2.66 -3.62
CA LEU A 125 15.58 -2.42 -4.91
C LEU A 125 16.43 -3.62 -5.36
N LEU A 126 16.97 -4.39 -4.42
CA LEU A 126 17.77 -5.60 -4.70
C LEU A 126 16.87 -6.81 -4.97
N ASP A 127 15.88 -7.06 -4.12
CA ASP A 127 14.89 -8.12 -4.28
C ASP A 127 13.60 -7.78 -3.52
N PRO A 128 12.51 -7.41 -4.22
CA PRO A 128 11.25 -7.04 -3.58
C PRO A 128 10.45 -8.24 -3.04
N ARG A 129 10.92 -9.48 -3.21
CA ARG A 129 10.21 -10.69 -2.81
C ARG A 129 10.27 -10.93 -1.31
N LEU A 130 9.13 -11.34 -0.75
CA LEU A 130 9.06 -11.86 0.61
C LEU A 130 9.72 -13.26 0.70
N ARG A 131 10.04 -13.71 1.90
CA ARG A 131 10.55 -15.09 2.12
C ARG A 131 9.60 -16.17 1.59
N SER A 132 8.30 -15.97 1.78
CA SER A 132 7.26 -16.88 1.24
C SER A 132 7.23 -16.94 -0.29
N GLU A 133 7.84 -15.97 -0.96
CA GLU A 133 7.96 -15.86 -2.41
C GLU A 133 9.37 -16.27 -2.92
N GLY A 134 10.23 -16.76 -2.02
CA GLY A 134 11.60 -17.19 -2.35
C GLY A 134 12.63 -16.05 -2.39
N GLY A 135 12.32 -14.88 -1.82
CA GLY A 135 13.26 -13.78 -1.63
C GLY A 135 13.94 -13.78 -0.27
N ALA A 136 14.79 -12.76 -0.03
CA ALA A 136 15.44 -12.53 1.25
C ALA A 136 14.46 -12.05 2.34
N GLY A 137 13.30 -11.55 1.96
CA GLY A 137 12.38 -10.84 2.83
C GLY A 137 12.71 -9.34 2.88
N LEU A 138 11.87 -8.59 3.61
CA LEU A 138 12.00 -7.14 3.72
C LEU A 138 12.01 -6.66 5.18
N ARG A 139 12.08 -7.56 6.16
CA ARG A 139 12.16 -7.22 7.59
C ARG A 139 13.61 -7.15 8.03
N LEU A 140 13.92 -6.25 8.97
CA LEU A 140 15.28 -6.08 9.49
C LEU A 140 15.92 -7.41 9.92
N LYS A 141 15.22 -8.20 10.72
CA LYS A 141 15.75 -9.48 11.22
C LYS A 141 15.94 -10.53 10.11
N GLU A 142 15.04 -10.58 9.12
CA GLU A 142 15.15 -11.46 7.95
C GLU A 142 16.39 -11.15 7.11
N LEU A 143 16.63 -9.85 6.88
CA LEU A 143 17.77 -9.38 6.12
C LEU A 143 19.08 -9.53 6.92
N SER A 144 19.04 -9.22 8.21
CA SER A 144 20.23 -9.35 9.08
C SER A 144 20.68 -10.80 9.22
N GLU A 145 19.74 -11.77 9.24
CA GLU A 145 20.06 -13.20 9.23
C GLU A 145 20.89 -13.61 8.00
N ILE A 146 20.62 -12.99 6.85
CA ILE A 146 21.28 -13.33 5.58
C ILE A 146 22.59 -12.57 5.40
N TYR A 147 22.60 -11.27 5.75
CA TYR A 147 23.68 -10.36 5.39
C TYR A 147 24.62 -10.03 6.56
N VAL A 148 24.19 -10.26 7.82
CA VAL A 148 24.95 -9.82 9.01
C VAL A 148 25.28 -10.97 9.94
N ASP A 149 24.29 -11.68 10.48
CA ASP A 149 24.45 -12.75 11.46
C ASP A 149 23.21 -13.66 11.48
N ASP A 150 23.38 -14.96 11.37
CA ASP A 150 22.32 -15.96 11.37
C ASP A 150 21.56 -16.05 12.70
N ALA A 151 22.13 -15.56 13.80
CA ALA A 151 21.50 -15.48 15.11
C ALA A 151 20.60 -14.24 15.30
N ALA A 152 20.56 -13.29 14.36
CA ALA A 152 19.80 -12.04 14.48
C ALA A 152 18.29 -12.19 14.84
N PRO A 153 17.54 -13.23 14.40
CA PRO A 153 16.14 -13.42 14.75
C PRO A 153 15.85 -13.74 16.21
N ASP A 154 16.82 -14.22 16.99
CA ASP A 154 16.60 -14.67 18.36
C ASP A 154 16.24 -13.55 19.33
N THR A 155 16.65 -12.31 19.04
CA THR A 155 16.34 -11.12 19.85
C THR A 155 14.84 -10.84 19.90
N GLU A 156 14.11 -11.04 18.79
CA GLU A 156 12.65 -10.85 18.73
C GLU A 156 11.89 -11.92 19.52
N LYS A 157 12.35 -13.16 19.49
CA LYS A 157 11.73 -14.26 20.25
C LYS A 157 11.80 -14.02 21.75
N GLY A 158 12.95 -13.56 22.25
CA GLY A 158 13.13 -13.22 23.66
C GLY A 158 12.14 -12.17 24.15
N LEU A 159 11.94 -11.10 23.37
CA LEU A 159 11.02 -10.02 23.75
C LEU A 159 9.54 -10.46 23.73
N ALA A 160 9.14 -11.29 22.77
CA ALA A 160 7.79 -11.85 22.74
C ALA A 160 7.48 -12.67 24.01
N ALA A 161 8.43 -13.43 24.53
CA ALA A 161 8.28 -14.16 25.79
C ALA A 161 8.09 -13.19 26.98
N VAL A 162 8.82 -12.07 27.01
CA VAL A 162 8.64 -11.03 28.05
C VAL A 162 7.23 -10.46 28.01
N PHE A 163 6.68 -10.14 26.84
CA PHE A 163 5.31 -9.61 26.72
C PHE A 163 4.27 -10.55 27.36
N HIS A 164 4.39 -11.86 27.16
CA HIS A 164 3.47 -12.82 27.76
C HIS A 164 3.50 -12.87 29.30
N THR A 165 4.56 -12.38 29.95
CA THR A 165 4.62 -12.30 31.40
C THR A 165 3.87 -11.08 31.95
N ILE A 166 3.55 -10.09 31.12
CA ILE A 166 2.92 -8.83 31.48
C ILE A 166 1.41 -8.95 31.30
N LYS A 167 0.64 -8.58 32.32
CA LYS A 167 -0.82 -8.55 32.23
C LYS A 167 -1.27 -7.19 31.72
N HIS A 168 -2.11 -7.22 30.71
CA HIS A 168 -2.75 -6.02 30.16
C HIS A 168 -3.66 -5.37 31.23
N PRO A 169 -3.50 -4.09 31.55
CA PRO A 169 -4.14 -3.45 32.70
C PRO A 169 -5.68 -3.44 32.63
N ILE A 170 -6.26 -3.42 31.45
CA ILE A 170 -7.72 -3.36 31.26
C ILE A 170 -8.31 -4.78 31.16
N THR A 171 -7.69 -5.69 30.41
CA THR A 171 -8.28 -7.01 30.10
C THR A 171 -7.84 -8.10 31.07
N GLY A 172 -6.77 -7.87 31.86
CA GLY A 172 -6.13 -8.85 32.72
C GLY A 172 -5.46 -10.04 32.01
N LYS A 173 -5.55 -10.10 30.68
CA LYS A 173 -4.92 -11.14 29.84
C LYS A 173 -3.43 -10.87 29.65
N PRO A 174 -2.59 -11.89 29.36
CA PRO A 174 -1.21 -11.67 28.96
C PRO A 174 -1.12 -10.72 27.75
N CYS A 175 -0.13 -9.83 27.76
CA CYS A 175 0.15 -8.99 26.61
C CYS A 175 0.69 -9.83 25.44
N THR A 176 0.48 -9.32 24.24
CA THR A 176 0.94 -9.90 22.97
C THR A 176 1.90 -8.95 22.26
N LYS A 177 2.42 -9.34 21.12
CA LYS A 177 3.21 -8.46 20.24
C LYS A 177 2.47 -7.18 19.82
N ASP A 178 1.14 -7.18 19.83
CA ASP A 178 0.36 -6.01 19.39
C ASP A 178 0.26 -4.93 20.47
N ASN A 179 0.35 -5.30 21.75
CA ASN A 179 0.10 -4.36 22.85
C ASN A 179 1.17 -4.36 23.96
N GLY A 180 2.12 -5.30 23.95
CA GLY A 180 3.17 -5.41 24.97
C GLY A 180 4.13 -4.22 25.00
N TRP A 181 4.31 -3.54 23.89
CA TRP A 181 5.19 -2.38 23.75
C TRP A 181 4.87 -1.22 24.72
N ALA A 182 3.60 -1.01 25.01
CA ALA A 182 3.18 0.05 25.94
C ALA A 182 3.50 -0.28 27.40
N TYR A 183 3.59 -1.55 27.75
CA TYR A 183 3.58 -2.01 29.16
C TYR A 183 4.87 -2.69 29.59
N VAL A 184 5.78 -3.05 28.70
CA VAL A 184 7.08 -3.62 29.07
C VAL A 184 7.83 -2.59 29.95
N PRO A 185 8.43 -3.00 31.11
CA PRO A 185 9.27 -2.10 31.88
C PRO A 185 10.39 -1.52 31.02
N ILE A 186 10.59 -0.21 31.11
CA ILE A 186 11.50 0.51 30.22
C ILE A 186 12.96 0.09 30.40
N ASP A 187 13.30 -0.40 31.59
CA ASP A 187 14.61 -0.89 32.02
C ASP A 187 14.74 -2.43 31.91
N ASN A 188 13.75 -3.11 31.31
CA ASN A 188 13.82 -4.55 31.09
C ASN A 188 15.01 -4.87 30.16
N GLU A 189 15.93 -5.70 30.63
CA GLU A 189 17.18 -6.01 29.93
C GLU A 189 16.94 -6.55 28.50
N THR A 190 15.94 -7.42 28.33
CA THR A 190 15.60 -7.98 27.00
C THR A 190 15.10 -6.88 26.07
N TYR A 191 14.31 -5.95 26.57
CA TYR A 191 13.79 -4.82 25.80
C TYR A 191 14.91 -3.84 25.42
N VAL A 192 15.77 -3.47 26.38
CA VAL A 192 16.95 -2.60 26.12
C VAL A 192 17.90 -3.27 25.13
N ARG A 193 18.14 -4.57 25.27
CA ARG A 193 18.97 -5.35 24.35
C ARG A 193 18.39 -5.38 22.94
N TYR A 194 17.09 -5.66 22.82
CA TYR A 194 16.38 -5.64 21.54
C TYR A 194 16.55 -4.28 20.86
N ALA A 195 16.21 -3.20 21.55
CA ALA A 195 16.29 -1.83 21.04
C ALA A 195 17.71 -1.44 20.60
N GLY A 196 18.73 -1.77 21.40
CA GLY A 196 20.12 -1.46 21.07
C GLY A 196 20.65 -2.29 19.89
N LEU A 197 20.25 -3.56 19.78
CA LEU A 197 20.68 -4.42 18.67
C LEU A 197 20.10 -3.97 17.32
N ASP A 198 18.89 -3.40 17.30
CA ASP A 198 18.27 -2.97 16.04
C ASP A 198 19.09 -1.88 15.34
N VAL A 199 19.65 -0.90 16.06
CA VAL A 199 20.52 0.12 15.45
C VAL A 199 21.88 -0.41 15.05
N ILE A 200 22.42 -1.40 15.75
CA ILE A 200 23.67 -2.07 15.34
C ILE A 200 23.43 -2.88 14.05
N LEU A 201 22.36 -3.67 14.03
CA LEU A 201 22.01 -4.49 12.86
C LEU A 201 21.69 -3.64 11.63
N VAL A 202 20.92 -2.56 11.77
CA VAL A 202 20.59 -1.69 10.64
C VAL A 202 21.82 -0.99 10.08
N THR A 203 22.77 -0.60 10.95
CA THR A 203 24.03 0.02 10.52
C THR A 203 24.90 -0.98 9.76
N ARG A 204 25.05 -2.21 10.26
CA ARG A 204 25.79 -3.28 9.56
C ARG A 204 25.12 -3.61 8.24
N LEU A 205 23.80 -3.78 8.23
CA LEU A 205 23.03 -4.07 7.02
C LEU A 205 23.21 -2.98 5.95
N PHE A 206 23.27 -1.71 6.36
CA PHE A 206 23.56 -0.62 5.44
C PHE A 206 24.92 -0.79 4.75
N TYR A 207 25.96 -1.13 5.50
CA TYR A 207 27.30 -1.32 4.94
C TYR A 207 27.39 -2.54 4.01
N GLU A 208 26.54 -3.55 4.20
CA GLU A 208 26.42 -4.69 3.29
C GLU A 208 25.64 -4.34 2.01
N LEU A 209 24.50 -3.65 2.14
CA LEU A 209 23.63 -3.40 1.00
C LEU A 209 24.06 -2.22 0.12
N ALA A 210 24.62 -1.15 0.69
CA ALA A 210 24.97 0.05 -0.06
C ALA A 210 26.03 -0.19 -1.17
N PRO A 211 27.07 -1.03 -0.98
CA PRO A 211 27.99 -1.40 -2.06
C PRO A 211 27.29 -2.13 -3.21
N ILE A 212 26.34 -3.02 -2.92
CA ILE A 212 25.58 -3.78 -3.92
C ILE A 212 24.69 -2.83 -4.75
N ILE A 213 24.00 -1.87 -4.10
CA ILE A 213 23.23 -0.82 -4.78
C ILE A 213 24.12 -0.04 -5.75
N LYS A 214 25.34 0.29 -5.34
CA LYS A 214 26.30 1.00 -6.20
C LYS A 214 26.78 0.14 -7.37
N GLU A 215 27.11 -1.11 -7.13
CA GLU A 215 27.58 -2.05 -8.15
C GLU A 215 26.53 -2.30 -9.24
N LEU A 216 25.24 -2.38 -8.86
CA LEU A 216 24.12 -2.54 -9.78
C LEU A 216 23.71 -1.24 -10.47
N GLY A 217 24.35 -0.10 -10.18
CA GLY A 217 24.02 1.19 -10.77
C GLY A 217 22.68 1.78 -10.29
N LEU A 218 22.19 1.37 -9.13
CA LEU A 218 20.88 1.75 -8.58
C LEU A 218 20.92 3.02 -7.70
N ASN A 219 22.04 3.74 -7.65
CA ASN A 219 22.21 4.89 -6.75
C ASN A 219 21.16 5.99 -6.99
N ASP A 220 20.90 6.36 -8.26
CA ASP A 220 19.98 7.45 -8.56
C ASP A 220 18.52 7.03 -8.32
N LEU A 221 18.17 5.78 -8.65
CA LEU A 221 16.87 5.22 -8.30
C LEU A 221 16.68 5.17 -6.78
N SER A 222 17.72 4.78 -6.04
CA SER A 222 17.69 4.78 -4.57
C SER A 222 17.46 6.18 -4.00
N LYS A 223 18.19 7.19 -4.48
CA LYS A 223 17.98 8.60 -4.06
C LYS A 223 16.55 9.06 -4.33
N PHE A 224 16.04 8.75 -5.51
CA PHE A 224 14.66 9.06 -5.89
C PHE A 224 13.66 8.43 -4.90
N GLU A 225 13.80 7.15 -4.58
CA GLU A 225 12.87 6.46 -3.67
C GLU A 225 12.94 6.99 -2.24
N HIS A 226 14.13 7.36 -1.74
CA HIS A 226 14.27 7.99 -0.43
C HIS A 226 13.64 9.39 -0.41
N HIS A 227 13.85 10.19 -1.46
CA HIS A 227 13.23 11.49 -1.58
C HIS A 227 11.70 11.39 -1.64
N LEU A 228 11.18 10.53 -2.51
CA LEU A 228 9.75 10.26 -2.60
C LEU A 228 9.15 9.82 -1.25
N GLN A 229 9.83 8.93 -0.52
CA GLN A 229 9.35 8.48 0.80
C GLN A 229 9.22 9.63 1.79
N GLY A 230 10.15 10.59 1.77
CA GLY A 230 10.06 11.82 2.55
C GLY A 230 8.80 12.63 2.21
N LEU A 231 8.51 12.82 0.92
CA LEU A 231 7.32 13.54 0.44
C LEU A 231 6.02 12.82 0.82
N LEU A 232 5.98 11.50 0.70
CA LEU A 232 4.84 10.68 1.14
C LEU A 232 4.60 10.80 2.66
N CYS A 233 5.66 10.93 3.45
CA CYS A 233 5.55 11.21 4.88
C CYS A 233 4.89 12.58 5.15
N LEU A 234 5.15 13.61 4.35
CA LEU A 234 4.49 14.92 4.46
C LEU A 234 2.98 14.82 4.16
N MET A 235 2.61 14.08 3.12
CA MET A 235 1.20 13.81 2.80
C MET A 235 0.50 13.06 3.95
N GLN A 236 1.13 12.02 4.49
CA GLN A 236 0.60 11.28 5.65
C GLN A 236 0.45 12.20 6.86
N ARG A 237 1.45 13.04 7.18
CA ARG A 237 1.39 14.01 8.30
C ARG A 237 0.21 14.96 8.17
N LYS A 238 -0.07 15.45 6.98
CA LYS A 238 -1.21 16.32 6.72
C LYS A 238 -2.54 15.60 7.00
N GLY A 239 -2.69 14.38 6.53
CA GLY A 239 -3.90 13.57 6.69
C GLY A 239 -5.13 14.18 6.00
N MET A 240 -6.28 13.55 6.19
CA MET A 240 -7.56 13.90 5.56
C MET A 240 -8.64 14.05 6.62
N LYS A 241 -9.49 15.06 6.48
CA LYS A 241 -10.60 15.32 7.41
C LYS A 241 -11.70 14.27 7.25
N LEU A 242 -12.25 13.80 8.39
CA LEU A 242 -13.34 12.86 8.45
C LEU A 242 -14.64 13.57 8.88
N ASP A 243 -15.73 13.31 8.18
CA ASP A 243 -17.09 13.69 8.60
C ASP A 243 -17.60 12.63 9.61
N VAL A 244 -17.39 12.89 10.89
CA VAL A 244 -17.69 11.94 11.98
C VAL A 244 -19.18 11.66 12.11
N ASP A 245 -20.02 12.68 11.93
CA ASP A 245 -21.48 12.51 12.04
C ASP A 245 -22.01 11.63 10.92
N TYR A 246 -21.54 11.86 9.71
CA TYR A 246 -21.88 11.02 8.57
C TYR A 246 -21.41 9.57 8.75
N ILE A 247 -20.16 9.34 9.17
CA ILE A 247 -19.63 7.98 9.30
C ILE A 247 -20.30 7.21 10.43
N GLN A 248 -20.69 7.86 11.51
CA GLN A 248 -21.46 7.24 12.59
C GLN A 248 -22.87 6.85 12.12
N LYS A 249 -23.53 7.70 11.32
CA LYS A 249 -24.80 7.36 10.70
C LYS A 249 -24.64 6.16 9.74
N LEU A 250 -23.62 6.19 8.89
CA LEU A 250 -23.34 5.09 7.96
C LEU A 250 -23.09 3.77 8.70
N ARG A 251 -22.43 3.82 9.86
CA ARG A 251 -22.22 2.66 10.73
C ARG A 251 -23.54 2.02 11.13
N LEU A 252 -24.50 2.83 11.59
CA LEU A 252 -25.83 2.36 12.00
C LEU A 252 -26.63 1.81 10.81
N ASP A 253 -26.56 2.48 9.66
CA ASP A 253 -27.23 2.04 8.44
C ASP A 253 -26.70 0.68 7.96
N LEU A 254 -25.37 0.48 7.99
CA LEU A 254 -24.75 -0.80 7.63
C LEU A 254 -25.06 -1.91 8.64
N GLN A 255 -25.10 -1.60 9.93
CA GLN A 255 -25.51 -2.55 10.95
C GLN A 255 -26.94 -3.02 10.72
N LYS A 256 -27.86 -2.09 10.47
CA LYS A 256 -29.26 -2.40 10.16
C LYS A 256 -29.39 -3.24 8.87
N GLU A 257 -28.67 -2.86 7.81
CA GLU A 257 -28.63 -3.63 6.56
C GLU A 257 -28.14 -5.07 6.81
N HIS A 258 -27.08 -5.24 7.60
CA HIS A 258 -26.56 -6.55 7.97
C HIS A 258 -27.61 -7.40 8.70
N GLU A 259 -28.25 -6.85 9.73
CA GLU A 259 -29.28 -7.54 10.54
C GLU A 259 -30.49 -7.95 9.70
N GLU A 260 -30.97 -7.06 8.83
CA GLU A 260 -32.11 -7.31 7.92
C GLU A 260 -31.82 -8.49 6.98
N TYR A 261 -30.67 -8.48 6.30
CA TYR A 261 -30.31 -9.55 5.37
C TYR A 261 -29.91 -10.85 6.07
N ALA A 262 -29.32 -10.79 7.25
CA ALA A 262 -29.04 -11.97 8.06
C ALA A 262 -30.37 -12.63 8.51
N LEU A 263 -31.40 -11.84 8.85
CA LEU A 263 -32.72 -12.35 9.18
C LEU A 263 -33.40 -13.04 7.97
N ILE A 264 -33.20 -12.49 6.76
CA ILE A 264 -33.68 -13.15 5.53
C ILE A 264 -32.96 -14.51 5.37
N ALA A 265 -31.64 -14.58 5.52
CA ALA A 265 -30.89 -15.82 5.42
C ALA A 265 -31.35 -16.87 6.47
N LYS A 266 -31.70 -16.43 7.68
CA LYS A 266 -32.24 -17.28 8.74
C LYS A 266 -33.56 -17.96 8.34
N ARG A 267 -34.43 -17.31 7.56
CA ARG A 267 -35.69 -17.91 7.05
C ARG A 267 -35.44 -19.12 6.14
N TYR A 268 -34.24 -19.22 5.55
CA TYR A 268 -33.78 -20.34 4.75
C TYR A 268 -32.90 -21.35 5.54
N GLY A 269 -32.89 -21.26 6.88
CA GLY A 269 -32.16 -22.18 7.75
C GLY A 269 -30.67 -21.85 7.96
N VAL A 270 -30.22 -20.65 7.56
CA VAL A 270 -28.83 -20.21 7.76
C VAL A 270 -28.77 -19.30 8.99
N GLU A 271 -28.40 -19.86 10.14
CA GLU A 271 -28.22 -19.11 11.40
C GLU A 271 -26.94 -18.27 11.40
N ASN A 272 -25.89 -18.73 10.74
CA ASN A 272 -24.63 -18.02 10.61
C ASN A 272 -24.23 -17.89 9.14
N ILE A 273 -24.35 -16.69 8.60
CA ILE A 273 -24.00 -16.37 7.20
C ILE A 273 -22.51 -16.61 6.88
N ASN A 274 -21.64 -16.68 7.89
CA ASN A 274 -20.22 -16.96 7.71
C ASN A 274 -19.93 -18.48 7.66
N SER A 275 -20.88 -19.32 8.03
CA SER A 275 -20.77 -20.76 7.91
C SER A 275 -21.00 -21.20 6.47
N THR A 276 -19.92 -21.50 5.75
CA THR A 276 -19.98 -22.01 4.36
C THR A 276 -20.80 -23.30 4.26
N ASP A 277 -20.74 -24.15 5.29
CA ASP A 277 -21.50 -25.43 5.33
C ASP A 277 -23.02 -25.18 5.42
N GLN A 278 -23.47 -24.23 6.29
CA GLN A 278 -24.89 -23.89 6.38
C GLN A 278 -25.41 -23.28 5.08
N VAL A 279 -24.66 -22.33 4.49
CA VAL A 279 -25.04 -21.68 3.24
C VAL A 279 -25.10 -22.70 2.10
N ALA A 280 -24.10 -23.57 1.96
CA ALA A 280 -24.09 -24.62 0.94
C ALA A 280 -25.26 -25.59 1.08
N SER A 281 -25.52 -26.09 2.30
CA SER A 281 -26.63 -27.01 2.56
C SER A 281 -27.99 -26.40 2.23
N ALA A 282 -28.20 -25.13 2.58
CA ALA A 282 -29.43 -24.42 2.29
C ALA A 282 -29.62 -24.19 0.78
N LEU A 283 -28.57 -23.77 0.04
CA LEU A 283 -28.63 -23.61 -1.41
C LEU A 283 -28.94 -24.91 -2.14
N LEU A 284 -28.30 -26.03 -1.75
CA LEU A 284 -28.59 -27.38 -2.28
C LEU A 284 -30.05 -27.78 -1.97
N GLY A 285 -30.54 -27.49 -0.76
CA GLY A 285 -31.94 -27.72 -0.37
C GLY A 285 -32.95 -26.90 -1.17
N MET A 286 -32.55 -25.74 -1.72
CA MET A 286 -33.33 -24.92 -2.63
C MET A 286 -33.25 -25.39 -4.10
N GLY A 287 -32.47 -26.45 -4.40
CA GLY A 287 -32.30 -27.00 -5.73
C GLY A 287 -31.21 -26.33 -6.57
N GLU A 288 -30.35 -25.53 -5.94
CA GLU A 288 -29.19 -24.97 -6.64
C GLU A 288 -28.08 -26.00 -6.83
N GLU A 289 -27.40 -25.98 -7.99
CA GLU A 289 -26.25 -26.81 -8.26
C GLU A 289 -24.95 -26.12 -7.85
N LEU A 290 -24.16 -26.77 -6.97
CA LEU A 290 -22.80 -26.34 -6.62
C LEU A 290 -21.81 -27.26 -7.35
N THR A 291 -20.93 -26.67 -8.16
CA THR A 291 -20.05 -27.43 -9.07
C THR A 291 -18.63 -27.60 -8.54
N GLU A 292 -18.17 -26.77 -7.62
CA GLU A 292 -16.79 -26.76 -7.14
C GLU A 292 -16.71 -27.10 -5.64
N LYS A 293 -15.65 -27.84 -5.29
CA LYS A 293 -15.27 -28.10 -3.91
C LYS A 293 -13.91 -27.48 -3.57
N THR A 294 -13.71 -27.15 -2.30
CA THR A 294 -12.40 -26.76 -1.77
C THR A 294 -11.48 -27.96 -1.66
N ASP A 295 -10.18 -27.75 -1.46
CA ASP A 295 -9.18 -28.81 -1.23
C ASP A 295 -9.53 -29.71 -0.05
N SER A 296 -10.30 -29.20 0.93
CA SER A 296 -10.82 -29.96 2.07
C SER A 296 -12.10 -30.74 1.77
N GLY A 297 -12.57 -30.76 0.51
CA GLY A 297 -13.75 -31.50 0.08
C GLY A 297 -15.10 -30.84 0.36
N LYS A 298 -15.13 -29.65 0.95
CA LYS A 298 -16.36 -28.88 1.23
C LYS A 298 -16.83 -28.14 -0.01
N TRP A 299 -18.14 -27.90 -0.13
CA TRP A 299 -18.68 -27.07 -1.22
C TRP A 299 -18.14 -25.64 -1.17
N LYS A 300 -17.75 -25.12 -2.32
CA LYS A 300 -17.29 -23.76 -2.47
C LYS A 300 -18.49 -22.84 -2.65
N VAL A 301 -18.64 -21.88 -1.71
CA VAL A 301 -19.68 -20.83 -1.72
C VAL A 301 -19.01 -19.47 -1.51
N ASP A 302 -18.03 -19.19 -2.36
CA ASP A 302 -17.33 -17.91 -2.37
C ASP A 302 -18.15 -16.81 -3.06
N LYS A 303 -17.57 -15.59 -3.11
CA LYS A 303 -18.22 -14.45 -3.75
C LYS A 303 -18.58 -14.73 -5.22
N ALA A 304 -17.78 -15.50 -5.96
CA ALA A 304 -18.03 -15.76 -7.37
C ALA A 304 -19.27 -16.63 -7.56
N VAL A 305 -19.39 -17.71 -6.77
CA VAL A 305 -20.55 -18.59 -6.78
C VAL A 305 -21.81 -17.84 -6.34
N LEU A 306 -21.74 -17.13 -5.22
CA LEU A 306 -22.91 -16.39 -4.69
C LEU A 306 -23.35 -15.26 -5.63
N SER A 307 -22.42 -14.55 -6.30
CA SER A 307 -22.78 -13.50 -7.27
C SER A 307 -23.60 -14.06 -8.44
N LEU A 308 -23.20 -15.21 -8.98
CA LEU A 308 -23.92 -15.88 -10.08
C LEU A 308 -25.32 -16.30 -9.63
N LEU A 309 -25.46 -16.90 -8.45
CA LEU A 309 -26.75 -17.32 -7.90
C LEU A 309 -27.66 -16.14 -7.56
N ALA A 310 -27.07 -15.04 -7.09
CA ALA A 310 -27.78 -13.80 -6.81
C ALA A 310 -28.06 -12.94 -8.05
N ASP A 311 -27.59 -13.37 -9.23
CA ASP A 311 -27.69 -12.63 -10.49
C ASP A 311 -27.12 -11.21 -10.40
N LEU A 312 -25.91 -11.09 -9.78
CA LEU A 312 -25.22 -9.83 -9.57
C LEU A 312 -23.88 -9.81 -10.31
N ASP A 313 -23.58 -8.71 -10.97
CA ASP A 313 -22.25 -8.45 -11.50
C ASP A 313 -21.30 -7.91 -10.41
N ARG A 314 -20.08 -7.51 -10.80
CA ARG A 314 -19.08 -6.97 -9.87
C ARG A 314 -19.47 -5.63 -9.24
N GLU A 315 -20.32 -4.87 -9.93
CA GLU A 315 -20.83 -3.56 -9.55
C GLU A 315 -22.15 -3.65 -8.77
N TRP A 316 -22.57 -4.89 -8.41
CA TRP A 316 -23.81 -5.19 -7.71
C TRP A 316 -25.09 -4.88 -8.51
N GLU A 317 -24.95 -4.73 -9.83
CA GLU A 317 -26.07 -4.59 -10.75
C GLU A 317 -26.65 -5.95 -11.14
N ARG A 318 -27.93 -6.01 -11.47
CA ARG A 318 -28.57 -7.22 -11.96
C ARG A 318 -28.09 -7.55 -13.38
N ILE A 319 -27.70 -8.82 -13.58
CA ILE A 319 -27.23 -9.30 -14.88
C ILE A 319 -28.40 -9.68 -15.78
N GLU A 320 -29.58 -9.99 -15.20
CA GLU A 320 -30.80 -10.48 -15.86
C GLU A 320 -30.59 -11.84 -16.59
N ALA A 321 -29.62 -12.63 -16.12
CA ALA A 321 -29.31 -13.94 -16.68
C ALA A 321 -30.13 -15.08 -16.05
N ARG A 322 -30.68 -14.85 -14.87
CA ARG A 322 -31.50 -15.81 -14.13
C ARG A 322 -32.38 -15.12 -13.09
N THR A 323 -33.39 -15.85 -12.56
CA THR A 323 -34.10 -15.41 -11.35
C THR A 323 -33.14 -15.42 -10.17
N PRO A 324 -32.94 -14.31 -9.47
CA PRO A 324 -32.04 -14.23 -8.34
C PRO A 324 -32.40 -15.21 -7.22
N ASN A 325 -31.44 -15.98 -6.72
CA ASN A 325 -31.65 -16.79 -5.53
C ASN A 325 -31.69 -15.85 -4.30
N PRO A 326 -32.80 -15.82 -3.53
CA PRO A 326 -32.97 -14.86 -2.44
C PRO A 326 -32.02 -15.09 -1.26
N LEU A 327 -31.60 -16.35 -1.02
CA LEU A 327 -30.60 -16.66 0.02
C LEU A 327 -29.21 -16.16 -0.39
N ALA A 328 -28.79 -16.42 -1.63
CA ALA A 328 -27.50 -15.95 -2.14
C ALA A 328 -27.41 -14.42 -2.11
N ASP A 329 -28.45 -13.71 -2.54
CA ASP A 329 -28.56 -12.25 -2.48
C ASP A 329 -28.47 -11.75 -1.02
N ALA A 330 -29.21 -12.35 -0.12
CA ALA A 330 -29.20 -11.98 1.30
C ALA A 330 -27.83 -12.19 1.96
N VAL A 331 -27.19 -13.34 1.74
CA VAL A 331 -25.86 -13.63 2.28
C VAL A 331 -24.82 -12.66 1.75
N MET A 332 -24.88 -12.33 0.45
CA MET A 332 -23.94 -11.38 -0.14
C MET A 332 -24.10 -9.97 0.43
N ARG A 333 -25.33 -9.46 0.55
CA ARG A 333 -25.59 -8.12 1.11
C ARG A 333 -25.22 -8.03 2.58
N ALA A 334 -25.59 -9.03 3.38
CA ALA A 334 -25.21 -9.08 4.80
C ALA A 334 -23.69 -9.10 4.99
N LYS A 335 -22.96 -9.91 4.22
CA LYS A 335 -21.48 -9.96 4.26
C LYS A 335 -20.84 -8.65 3.78
N ARG A 336 -21.40 -8.00 2.77
CA ARG A 336 -20.94 -6.68 2.29
C ARG A 336 -21.08 -5.64 3.39
N ALA A 337 -22.27 -5.51 3.98
CA ALA A 337 -22.56 -4.53 5.02
C ALA A 337 -21.64 -4.74 6.24
N SER A 338 -21.48 -5.97 6.72
CA SER A 338 -20.55 -6.31 7.81
C SER A 338 -19.11 -5.97 7.46
N LYS A 339 -18.63 -6.32 6.26
CA LYS A 339 -17.27 -5.99 5.82
C LYS A 339 -17.06 -4.47 5.74
N TRP A 340 -18.01 -3.73 5.19
CA TRP A 340 -17.88 -2.27 5.06
C TRP A 340 -17.86 -1.60 6.43
N GLN A 341 -18.70 -2.06 7.35
CA GLN A 341 -18.67 -1.58 8.73
C GLN A 341 -17.32 -1.84 9.38
N THR A 342 -16.88 -3.09 9.44
CA THR A 342 -15.70 -3.46 10.23
C THR A 342 -14.37 -3.04 9.58
N SER A 343 -14.23 -3.22 8.25
CA SER A 343 -12.96 -2.97 7.57
C SER A 343 -12.72 -1.50 7.21
N TYR A 344 -13.79 -0.69 7.13
CA TYR A 344 -13.68 0.70 6.72
C TYR A 344 -14.25 1.67 7.76
N VAL A 345 -15.54 1.54 8.11
CA VAL A 345 -16.20 2.51 8.98
C VAL A 345 -15.62 2.50 10.39
N ASP A 346 -15.53 1.33 11.01
CA ASP A 346 -14.93 1.18 12.34
C ASP A 346 -13.43 1.56 12.30
N ALA A 347 -12.71 1.16 11.26
CA ALA A 347 -11.31 1.52 11.06
C ALA A 347 -11.11 3.04 10.91
N PHE A 348 -12.00 3.76 10.23
CA PHE A 348 -11.92 5.23 10.13
C PHE A 348 -12.12 5.89 11.50
N LEU A 349 -13.07 5.38 12.29
CA LEU A 349 -13.31 5.88 13.65
C LEU A 349 -12.14 5.59 14.60
N ASP A 350 -11.48 4.44 14.44
CA ASP A 350 -10.38 4.01 15.29
C ASP A 350 -9.06 4.72 14.95
N TYR A 351 -8.79 4.97 13.66
CA TYR A 351 -7.52 5.57 13.21
C TYR A 351 -7.53 7.10 13.14
N ARG A 352 -8.66 7.77 13.46
CA ARG A 352 -8.68 9.22 13.47
C ARG A 352 -7.92 9.80 14.66
N ASP A 353 -7.32 10.96 14.45
CA ASP A 353 -6.71 11.75 15.52
C ASP A 353 -7.77 12.54 16.34
N ASP A 354 -7.31 13.39 17.26
CA ASP A 354 -8.14 14.25 18.11
C ASP A 354 -8.77 15.44 17.35
N GLN A 355 -8.36 15.67 16.10
CA GLN A 355 -8.94 16.65 15.19
C GLN A 355 -9.82 16.01 14.10
N ASP A 356 -10.18 14.74 14.27
CA ASP A 356 -10.94 13.95 13.30
C ASP A 356 -10.24 13.86 11.93
N ARG A 357 -8.94 13.67 11.91
CA ARG A 357 -8.17 13.44 10.68
C ARG A 357 -7.68 12.00 10.59
N LEU A 358 -7.66 11.47 9.38
CA LEU A 358 -7.10 10.16 9.04
C LEU A 358 -5.69 10.36 8.47
N HIS A 359 -4.70 9.73 9.08
CA HIS A 359 -3.31 9.76 8.65
C HIS A 359 -2.92 8.38 8.07
N ALA A 360 -3.49 8.05 6.92
CA ALA A 360 -3.25 6.77 6.30
C ALA A 360 -1.75 6.56 6.02
N SER A 361 -1.23 5.41 6.38
CA SER A 361 0.17 5.06 6.14
C SER A 361 0.42 4.82 4.65
N ILE A 362 1.32 5.58 4.05
CA ILE A 362 1.65 5.52 2.62
C ILE A 362 3.03 4.87 2.47
N GLY A 363 3.05 3.62 1.99
CA GLY A 363 4.27 2.90 1.67
C GLY A 363 4.68 3.11 0.21
N GLY A 364 5.83 3.73 -0.02
CA GLY A 364 6.32 4.03 -1.37
C GLY A 364 6.67 2.77 -2.18
N LEU A 365 7.27 1.77 -1.52
CA LEU A 365 7.71 0.50 -2.10
C LEU A 365 7.11 -0.66 -1.32
N GLN A 366 5.97 -1.19 -1.76
CA GLN A 366 5.29 -2.27 -1.04
C GLN A 366 5.10 -3.54 -1.88
N ALA A 367 4.62 -3.39 -3.10
CA ALA A 367 4.42 -4.54 -3.99
C ALA A 367 5.72 -4.92 -4.71
N ARG A 368 5.80 -6.16 -5.22
CA ARG A 368 6.92 -6.63 -6.07
C ARG A 368 7.15 -5.74 -7.31
N THR A 369 6.09 -5.13 -7.83
CA THR A 369 6.13 -4.16 -8.94
C THR A 369 6.39 -2.73 -8.48
N ALA A 370 6.81 -2.52 -7.23
CA ALA A 370 7.01 -1.22 -6.60
C ALA A 370 5.75 -0.36 -6.45
N ARG A 371 4.53 -0.87 -6.70
CA ARG A 371 3.31 -0.11 -6.46
C ARG A 371 3.27 0.39 -5.01
N MET A 372 2.83 1.63 -4.84
CA MET A 372 2.58 2.21 -3.53
C MET A 372 1.41 1.51 -2.86
N SER A 373 1.40 1.48 -1.55
CA SER A 373 0.27 0.99 -0.77
C SER A 373 -0.22 2.02 0.22
N VAL A 374 -1.51 1.96 0.52
CA VAL A 374 -2.15 2.76 1.56
C VAL A 374 -2.80 1.82 2.56
N SER A 375 -2.46 1.99 3.83
CA SER A 375 -2.96 1.17 4.92
C SER A 375 -3.23 2.01 6.17
N ARG A 376 -4.03 1.47 7.07
CA ARG A 376 -4.36 2.14 8.34
C ARG A 376 -4.95 3.54 8.19
N PRO A 377 -6.11 3.68 7.54
CA PRO A 377 -6.98 2.63 6.98
C PRO A 377 -6.63 2.23 5.54
N PRO A 378 -7.17 1.08 5.04
CA PRO A 378 -6.83 0.54 3.72
C PRO A 378 -7.61 1.22 2.58
N LEU A 379 -7.32 2.49 2.30
CA LEU A 379 -8.09 3.33 1.39
C LEU A 379 -8.04 2.89 -0.08
N GLN A 380 -6.99 2.19 -0.50
CA GLN A 380 -6.91 1.61 -1.85
C GLN A 380 -7.85 0.41 -2.08
N GLN A 381 -8.38 -0.16 -1.00
CA GLN A 381 -9.28 -1.32 -1.06
C GLN A 381 -10.77 -0.93 -0.97
N LEU A 382 -11.07 0.37 -0.98
CA LEU A 382 -12.45 0.84 -0.96
C LEU A 382 -13.21 0.30 -2.19
N PRO A 383 -14.51 -0.03 -2.04
CA PRO A 383 -15.31 -0.56 -3.14
C PRO A 383 -15.24 0.36 -4.37
N SER A 384 -14.95 -0.23 -5.54
CA SER A 384 -15.03 0.52 -6.80
C SER A 384 -16.48 0.90 -7.10
N GLY A 385 -16.72 2.11 -7.58
CA GLY A 385 -18.04 2.57 -7.99
C GLY A 385 -19.01 2.96 -6.86
N ASP A 386 -18.69 2.70 -5.58
CA ASP A 386 -19.56 3.11 -4.46
C ASP A 386 -18.96 4.33 -3.74
N TRP A 387 -19.77 5.36 -3.62
CA TRP A 387 -19.38 6.63 -3.01
C TRP A 387 -19.54 6.67 -1.48
N LYS A 388 -20.34 5.78 -0.87
CA LYS A 388 -20.79 5.89 0.53
C LYS A 388 -19.65 6.01 1.53
N ILE A 389 -18.64 5.14 1.41
CA ILE A 389 -17.49 5.18 2.34
C ILE A 389 -16.60 6.40 2.03
N ARG A 390 -16.35 6.68 0.73
CA ARG A 390 -15.55 7.84 0.32
C ARG A 390 -16.15 9.18 0.74
N ARG A 391 -17.49 9.28 0.79
CA ARG A 391 -18.22 10.47 1.24
C ARG A 391 -17.84 10.90 2.66
N ALA A 392 -17.38 9.96 3.50
CA ALA A 392 -16.94 10.27 4.84
C ALA A 392 -15.64 11.12 4.88
N ILE A 393 -14.85 11.10 3.81
CA ILE A 393 -13.61 11.90 3.70
C ILE A 393 -13.96 13.22 3.03
N VAL A 394 -13.71 14.32 3.74
CA VAL A 394 -14.11 15.67 3.34
C VAL A 394 -12.92 16.59 3.26
N ALA A 395 -13.02 17.64 2.44
CA ALA A 395 -12.04 18.72 2.40
C ALA A 395 -12.05 19.52 3.71
N ASP A 396 -10.98 20.20 4.01
CA ASP A 396 -10.92 21.14 5.14
C ASP A 396 -11.96 22.27 4.97
N PRO A 397 -12.41 22.92 6.05
CA PRO A 397 -13.32 24.06 5.95
C PRO A 397 -12.82 25.12 4.96
N GLY A 398 -13.73 25.57 4.06
CA GLY A 398 -13.40 26.51 2.99
C GLY A 398 -12.58 25.96 1.83
N HIS A 399 -12.39 24.63 1.77
CA HIS A 399 -11.68 23.93 0.68
C HIS A 399 -12.64 23.05 -0.13
N LEU A 400 -12.21 22.71 -1.34
CA LEU A 400 -12.81 21.71 -2.20
C LEU A 400 -11.82 20.58 -2.48
N MET A 401 -12.36 19.39 -2.64
CA MET A 401 -11.60 18.21 -3.06
C MET A 401 -11.28 18.29 -4.55
N ILE A 402 -10.10 17.82 -4.89
CA ILE A 402 -9.60 17.71 -6.26
C ILE A 402 -9.19 16.25 -6.46
N SER A 403 -9.64 15.65 -7.55
CA SER A 403 -9.20 14.35 -8.03
C SER A 403 -8.47 14.53 -9.36
N SER A 404 -7.31 13.95 -9.52
CA SER A 404 -6.55 13.96 -10.76
C SER A 404 -6.05 12.55 -11.05
N ASP A 405 -6.66 11.91 -12.06
CA ASP A 405 -6.40 10.53 -12.45
C ASP A 405 -5.71 10.49 -13.83
N TYR A 406 -4.84 9.54 -14.05
CA TYR A 406 -4.25 9.30 -15.36
C TYR A 406 -5.20 8.52 -16.25
N ASP A 407 -5.43 9.01 -17.45
CA ASP A 407 -6.19 8.28 -18.48
C ASP A 407 -5.50 6.98 -18.88
N GLN A 408 -5.96 5.84 -18.36
CA GLN A 408 -5.53 4.50 -18.78
C GLN A 408 -4.00 4.33 -18.86
N ILE A 409 -3.28 4.79 -17.86
CA ILE A 409 -1.81 4.91 -17.86
C ILE A 409 -1.11 3.60 -18.24
N GLU A 410 -1.57 2.45 -17.74
CA GLU A 410 -0.94 1.15 -18.05
C GLU A 410 -1.03 0.81 -19.54
N LEU A 411 -2.15 1.13 -20.20
CA LEU A 411 -2.30 0.92 -21.64
C LEU A 411 -1.46 1.91 -22.46
N ARG A 412 -1.34 3.15 -22.01
CA ARG A 412 -0.47 4.16 -22.65
C ARG A 412 1.01 3.78 -22.52
N VAL A 413 1.42 3.31 -21.36
CA VAL A 413 2.77 2.76 -21.12
C VAL A 413 3.01 1.53 -21.99
N LEU A 414 2.04 0.61 -22.10
CA LEU A 414 2.14 -0.54 -23.00
C LEU A 414 2.27 -0.11 -24.46
N ALA A 415 1.43 0.84 -24.91
CA ALA A 415 1.48 1.36 -26.28
C ALA A 415 2.86 1.98 -26.60
N ALA A 416 3.44 2.67 -25.63
CA ALA A 416 4.76 3.29 -25.74
C ALA A 416 5.88 2.25 -25.81
N LEU A 417 5.96 1.35 -24.83
CA LEU A 417 7.07 0.40 -24.69
C LEU A 417 7.04 -0.75 -25.71
N ALA A 418 5.86 -1.20 -26.12
CA ALA A 418 5.68 -2.21 -27.16
C ALA A 418 5.61 -1.63 -28.59
N ASP A 419 5.64 -0.30 -28.72
CA ASP A 419 5.52 0.46 -29.99
C ASP A 419 4.27 0.07 -30.79
N VAL A 420 3.11 0.05 -30.14
CA VAL A 420 1.83 -0.37 -30.73
C VAL A 420 1.24 0.78 -31.55
N LYS A 421 1.47 0.79 -32.85
CA LYS A 421 1.09 1.89 -33.77
C LYS A 421 -0.41 2.23 -33.70
N GLY A 422 -1.27 1.21 -33.71
CA GLY A 422 -2.72 1.43 -33.63
C GLY A 422 -3.17 2.08 -32.34
N MET A 423 -2.60 1.68 -31.18
CA MET A 423 -2.91 2.30 -29.91
C MET A 423 -2.38 3.74 -29.84
N LYS A 424 -1.14 3.99 -30.31
CA LYS A 424 -0.57 5.34 -30.36
C LYS A 424 -1.46 6.28 -31.17
N HIS A 425 -1.90 5.84 -32.35
CA HIS A 425 -2.80 6.62 -33.19
C HIS A 425 -4.14 6.93 -32.51
N ALA A 426 -4.76 5.95 -31.87
CA ALA A 426 -6.00 6.16 -31.12
C ALA A 426 -5.82 7.17 -29.96
N ILE A 427 -4.71 7.06 -29.22
CA ILE A 427 -4.38 7.97 -28.13
C ILE A 427 -4.13 9.40 -28.65
N GLU A 428 -3.35 9.57 -29.71
CA GLU A 428 -3.04 10.87 -30.32
C GLU A 428 -4.29 11.57 -30.86
N THR A 429 -5.24 10.81 -31.39
CA THR A 429 -6.50 11.33 -31.93
C THR A 429 -7.61 11.49 -30.88
N GLY A 430 -7.33 11.16 -29.61
CA GLY A 430 -8.28 11.30 -28.51
C GLY A 430 -9.47 10.31 -28.59
N VAL A 431 -9.34 9.24 -29.35
CA VAL A 431 -10.39 8.21 -29.49
C VAL A 431 -10.33 7.27 -28.27
N ASP A 432 -11.50 6.91 -27.74
CA ASP A 432 -11.59 5.88 -26.68
C ASP A 432 -10.90 4.58 -27.11
N LEU A 433 -9.81 4.22 -26.46
CA LEU A 433 -8.97 3.08 -26.85
C LEU A 433 -9.72 1.74 -26.86
N HIS A 434 -10.65 1.56 -25.91
CA HIS A 434 -11.45 0.32 -25.85
C HIS A 434 -12.51 0.28 -26.95
N GLY A 435 -13.13 1.41 -27.25
CA GLY A 435 -14.05 1.54 -28.39
C GLY A 435 -13.33 1.39 -29.72
N TYR A 436 -12.17 2.02 -29.87
CA TYR A 436 -11.31 1.85 -31.06
C TYR A 436 -10.94 0.38 -31.29
N THR A 437 -10.48 -0.32 -30.24
CA THR A 437 -10.16 -1.75 -30.31
C THR A 437 -11.38 -2.60 -30.66
N ALA A 438 -12.55 -2.29 -30.07
CA ALA A 438 -13.80 -2.99 -30.40
C ALA A 438 -14.20 -2.76 -31.86
N GLY A 439 -14.02 -1.55 -32.37
CA GLY A 439 -14.25 -1.23 -33.78
C GLY A 439 -13.33 -2.00 -34.73
N LEU A 440 -12.05 -2.12 -34.40
CA LEU A 440 -11.10 -2.91 -35.20
C LEU A 440 -11.42 -4.42 -35.22
N VAL A 441 -11.98 -4.94 -34.13
CA VAL A 441 -12.28 -6.38 -33.97
C VAL A 441 -13.67 -6.75 -34.51
N TYR A 442 -14.69 -5.92 -34.25
CA TYR A 442 -16.10 -6.22 -34.54
C TYR A 442 -16.73 -5.30 -35.58
N GLY A 443 -15.98 -4.33 -36.14
CA GLY A 443 -16.49 -3.35 -37.09
C GLY A 443 -17.26 -2.20 -36.41
N GLU A 444 -17.79 -1.26 -37.22
CA GLU A 444 -18.47 -0.06 -36.76
C GLU A 444 -19.76 -0.33 -35.95
N GLY A 445 -20.33 -1.51 -36.08
CA GLY A 445 -21.54 -1.93 -35.34
C GLY A 445 -21.28 -2.57 -33.99
N TYR A 446 -20.08 -2.37 -33.38
CA TYR A 446 -19.78 -2.95 -32.10
C TYR A 446 -20.74 -2.43 -30.98
N THR A 447 -21.08 -3.32 -30.04
CA THR A 447 -21.98 -3.02 -28.92
C THR A 447 -21.22 -2.63 -27.65
N LYS A 448 -21.96 -2.15 -26.63
CA LYS A 448 -21.40 -1.93 -25.28
C LYS A 448 -20.77 -3.20 -24.71
N PHE A 449 -21.35 -4.38 -24.99
CA PHE A 449 -20.79 -5.68 -24.61
C PHE A 449 -19.39 -5.90 -25.25
N HIS A 450 -19.25 -5.67 -26.56
CA HIS A 450 -17.99 -5.79 -27.27
C HIS A 450 -16.92 -4.83 -26.69
N ARG A 451 -17.29 -3.60 -26.40
CA ARG A 451 -16.38 -2.64 -25.75
C ARG A 451 -15.95 -3.10 -24.35
N LYS A 452 -16.90 -3.60 -23.51
CA LYS A 452 -16.61 -4.15 -22.17
C LYS A 452 -15.67 -5.37 -22.27
N LEU A 453 -15.92 -6.25 -23.27
CA LEU A 453 -15.08 -7.41 -23.54
C LEU A 453 -13.67 -7.00 -23.96
N MET A 454 -13.50 -6.04 -24.88
CA MET A 454 -12.18 -5.54 -25.29
C MET A 454 -11.44 -4.85 -24.16
N LYS A 455 -12.13 -4.12 -23.29
CA LYS A 455 -11.55 -3.60 -22.05
C LYS A 455 -10.99 -4.73 -21.18
N GLY A 456 -11.76 -5.79 -20.95
CA GLY A 456 -11.34 -6.97 -20.20
C GLY A 456 -10.15 -7.69 -20.85
N VAL A 457 -10.17 -7.90 -22.17
CA VAL A 457 -9.08 -8.53 -22.92
C VAL A 457 -7.80 -7.68 -22.86
N GLY A 458 -7.90 -6.36 -23.07
CA GLY A 458 -6.76 -5.45 -23.00
C GLY A 458 -6.04 -5.51 -21.66
N PHE A 459 -6.77 -5.39 -20.56
CA PHE A 459 -6.18 -5.55 -19.23
C PHE A 459 -5.69 -6.98 -18.98
N GLY A 460 -6.42 -8.00 -19.41
CA GLY A 460 -5.98 -9.38 -19.28
C GLY A 460 -4.67 -9.67 -19.99
N LYS A 461 -4.42 -9.05 -21.14
CA LYS A 461 -3.15 -9.16 -21.85
C LYS A 461 -2.00 -8.48 -21.12
N VAL A 462 -2.26 -7.33 -20.48
CA VAL A 462 -1.28 -6.68 -19.60
C VAL A 462 -0.97 -7.57 -18.40
N TYR A 463 -1.99 -8.17 -17.78
CA TYR A 463 -1.86 -8.98 -16.57
C TYR A 463 -1.49 -10.46 -16.83
N GLY A 464 -1.36 -10.88 -18.07
CA GLY A 464 -1.01 -12.27 -18.42
C GLY A 464 -2.12 -13.28 -18.13
N GLY A 465 -3.36 -12.82 -17.98
CA GLY A 465 -4.54 -13.67 -17.77
C GLY A 465 -4.90 -14.50 -19.00
N GLY A 466 -5.11 -15.82 -18.83
CA GLY A 466 -5.63 -16.70 -19.87
C GLY A 466 -7.14 -16.49 -20.11
N ALA A 467 -7.66 -17.05 -21.22
CA ALA A 467 -9.06 -16.91 -21.62
C ALA A 467 -10.05 -17.37 -20.54
N ASP A 468 -9.73 -18.43 -19.79
CA ASP A 468 -10.57 -18.93 -18.68
C ASP A 468 -10.67 -17.89 -17.54
N THR A 469 -9.57 -17.26 -17.18
CA THR A 469 -9.57 -16.19 -16.16
C THR A 469 -10.38 -14.99 -16.63
N LEU A 470 -10.21 -14.59 -17.88
CA LEU A 470 -10.95 -13.48 -18.49
C LEU A 470 -12.45 -13.76 -18.61
N SER A 471 -12.84 -14.98 -18.99
CA SER A 471 -14.24 -15.42 -19.02
C SER A 471 -14.89 -15.27 -17.64
N ARG A 472 -14.24 -15.78 -16.60
CA ARG A 472 -14.71 -15.60 -15.21
C ARG A 472 -14.75 -14.14 -14.76
N GLN A 473 -13.81 -13.33 -15.23
CA GLN A 473 -13.73 -11.92 -14.87
C GLN A 473 -14.76 -11.03 -15.58
N THR A 474 -15.03 -11.30 -16.84
CA THR A 474 -15.94 -10.49 -17.67
C THR A 474 -17.38 -11.00 -17.64
N GLY A 475 -17.59 -12.25 -17.20
CA GLY A 475 -18.88 -12.96 -17.32
C GLY A 475 -19.21 -13.39 -18.76
N ALA A 476 -18.30 -13.18 -19.72
CA ALA A 476 -18.51 -13.55 -21.12
C ALA A 476 -18.25 -15.05 -21.34
N PRO A 477 -18.98 -15.69 -22.27
CA PRO A 477 -18.75 -17.09 -22.65
C PRO A 477 -17.29 -17.34 -23.07
N LEU A 478 -16.70 -18.45 -22.65
CA LEU A 478 -15.29 -18.76 -22.86
C LEU A 478 -14.89 -18.71 -24.36
N ASP A 479 -15.75 -19.19 -25.24
CA ASP A 479 -15.45 -19.20 -26.70
C ASP A 479 -15.47 -17.78 -27.28
N ALA A 480 -16.36 -16.91 -26.80
CA ALA A 480 -16.35 -15.48 -27.14
C ALA A 480 -15.05 -14.80 -26.67
N VAL A 481 -14.59 -15.12 -25.46
CA VAL A 481 -13.32 -14.60 -24.92
C VAL A 481 -12.13 -15.13 -25.70
N LYS A 482 -12.08 -16.43 -26.06
CA LYS A 482 -11.01 -17.00 -26.89
C LYS A 482 -10.93 -16.32 -28.25
N GLY A 483 -12.09 -16.12 -28.93
CA GLY A 483 -12.19 -15.38 -30.17
C GLY A 483 -11.67 -13.93 -30.04
N ALA A 484 -12.13 -13.23 -29.01
CA ALA A 484 -11.71 -11.86 -28.72
C ALA A 484 -10.20 -11.74 -28.46
N VAL A 485 -9.61 -12.67 -27.71
CA VAL A 485 -8.16 -12.72 -27.46
C VAL A 485 -7.37 -12.98 -28.77
N ALA A 486 -7.84 -13.87 -29.61
CA ALA A 486 -7.19 -14.17 -30.92
C ALA A 486 -7.21 -12.93 -31.83
N GLU A 487 -8.35 -12.25 -31.93
CA GLU A 487 -8.50 -11.03 -32.71
C GLU A 487 -7.67 -9.87 -32.15
N TYR A 488 -7.62 -9.73 -30.82
CA TYR A 488 -6.75 -8.74 -30.15
C TYR A 488 -5.27 -8.95 -30.52
N ASP A 489 -4.80 -10.21 -30.53
CA ASP A 489 -3.43 -10.56 -30.92
C ASP A 489 -3.17 -10.32 -32.43
N ARG A 490 -4.22 -10.43 -33.28
CA ARG A 490 -4.15 -10.11 -34.70
C ARG A 490 -4.04 -8.60 -34.94
N VAL A 491 -4.81 -7.81 -34.19
CA VAL A 491 -4.85 -6.35 -34.33
C VAL A 491 -3.60 -5.71 -33.74
N TYR A 492 -3.06 -6.25 -32.63
CA TYR A 492 -1.89 -5.72 -31.92
C TYR A 492 -0.76 -6.77 -31.80
N PRO A 493 -0.15 -7.20 -32.89
CA PRO A 493 0.91 -8.22 -32.89
C PRO A 493 2.18 -7.74 -32.15
N GLU A 494 2.35 -6.41 -32.03
CA GLU A 494 3.46 -5.79 -31.31
C GLU A 494 3.47 -6.18 -29.81
N ILE A 495 2.32 -6.25 -29.17
CA ILE A 495 2.18 -6.63 -27.75
C ILE A 495 2.71 -8.05 -27.54
N LYS A 496 2.31 -8.97 -28.42
CA LYS A 496 2.77 -10.36 -28.34
C LYS A 496 4.28 -10.49 -28.58
N ARG A 497 4.84 -9.72 -29.54
CA ARG A 497 6.29 -9.69 -29.79
C ARG A 497 7.04 -9.12 -28.58
N TYR A 498 6.55 -8.03 -28.00
CA TYR A 498 7.13 -7.42 -26.80
C TYR A 498 7.14 -8.38 -25.60
N SER A 499 5.99 -9.01 -25.33
CA SER A 499 5.85 -9.99 -24.26
C SER A 499 6.82 -11.17 -24.43
N LYS A 500 6.90 -11.76 -25.65
CA LYS A 500 7.86 -12.83 -25.94
C LYS A 500 9.31 -12.39 -25.74
N LYS A 501 9.67 -11.17 -26.16
CA LYS A 501 11.01 -10.62 -25.97
C LYS A 501 11.38 -10.52 -24.49
N LEU A 502 10.46 -10.03 -23.64
CA LEU A 502 10.69 -9.95 -22.19
C LEU A 502 10.82 -11.34 -21.56
N GLN A 503 9.94 -12.27 -21.92
CA GLN A 503 9.97 -13.65 -21.42
C GLN A 503 11.28 -14.35 -21.79
N SER A 504 11.69 -14.28 -23.06
CA SER A 504 12.97 -14.87 -23.49
C SER A 504 14.17 -14.27 -22.77
N ARG A 505 14.21 -12.94 -22.60
CA ARG A 505 15.29 -12.31 -21.85
C ARG A 505 15.34 -12.78 -20.38
N ALA A 506 14.17 -12.92 -19.74
CA ALA A 506 14.09 -13.44 -18.38
C ALA A 506 14.47 -14.93 -18.32
N GLU A 507 14.06 -15.73 -19.30
CA GLU A 507 14.33 -17.17 -19.37
C GLU A 507 15.82 -17.48 -19.48
N PHE A 508 16.52 -16.77 -20.37
CA PHE A 508 17.97 -16.96 -20.61
C PHE A 508 18.85 -16.12 -19.67
N GLY A 509 18.27 -15.18 -18.90
CA GLY A 509 18.95 -14.33 -17.93
C GLY A 509 18.75 -14.77 -16.48
N LYS A 510 18.72 -13.78 -15.57
CA LYS A 510 18.61 -13.98 -14.13
C LYS A 510 17.16 -14.25 -13.64
N LYS A 511 16.21 -14.58 -14.52
CA LYS A 511 14.78 -14.70 -14.20
C LYS A 511 14.19 -13.39 -13.67
N GLU A 512 14.59 -12.28 -14.26
CA GLU A 512 14.14 -10.94 -13.90
C GLU A 512 13.81 -10.12 -15.13
N VAL A 513 13.06 -9.04 -14.95
CA VAL A 513 12.92 -7.95 -15.91
C VAL A 513 13.47 -6.67 -15.31
N ILE A 514 14.05 -5.82 -16.15
CA ILE A 514 14.54 -4.51 -15.77
C ILE A 514 13.62 -3.47 -16.42
N THR A 515 13.09 -2.55 -15.62
CA THR A 515 12.21 -1.47 -16.07
C THR A 515 13.01 -0.33 -16.73
N VAL A 516 12.33 0.64 -17.30
CA VAL A 516 12.97 1.83 -17.89
C VAL A 516 13.68 2.70 -16.85
N SER A 517 13.27 2.64 -15.58
CA SER A 517 13.94 3.30 -14.46
C SER A 517 15.16 2.53 -13.92
N GLY A 518 15.48 1.37 -14.50
CA GLY A 518 16.57 0.51 -14.04
C GLY A 518 16.21 -0.42 -12.88
N ARG A 519 14.93 -0.47 -12.47
CA ARG A 519 14.48 -1.34 -11.37
C ARG A 519 14.51 -2.81 -11.77
N HIS A 520 15.12 -3.65 -10.94
CA HIS A 520 15.17 -5.10 -11.09
C HIS A 520 13.93 -5.75 -10.48
N LEU A 521 13.20 -6.55 -11.26
CA LEU A 521 11.98 -7.23 -10.83
C LEU A 521 12.10 -8.73 -11.08
N PRO A 522 12.45 -9.52 -10.06
CA PRO A 522 12.52 -10.97 -10.16
C PRO A 522 11.18 -11.60 -10.50
N LEU A 523 11.19 -12.61 -11.38
CA LEU A 523 10.03 -13.37 -11.80
C LEU A 523 10.06 -14.79 -11.20
N ASP A 524 8.87 -15.35 -10.94
CA ASP A 524 8.75 -16.75 -10.58
C ASP A 524 9.03 -17.64 -11.80
N ARG A 525 9.69 -18.77 -11.57
CA ARG A 525 10.14 -19.67 -12.67
C ARG A 525 9.01 -20.19 -13.54
N ASP A 526 7.85 -20.42 -12.94
CA ASP A 526 6.62 -20.91 -13.56
C ASP A 526 5.72 -19.79 -14.09
N ARG A 527 6.09 -18.51 -13.89
CA ARG A 527 5.26 -17.34 -14.22
C ARG A 527 5.98 -16.30 -15.06
N LEU A 528 6.87 -16.71 -15.96
CA LEU A 528 7.58 -15.77 -16.84
C LEU A 528 6.61 -14.94 -17.71
N TYR A 529 5.38 -15.38 -17.89
CA TYR A 529 4.33 -14.62 -18.58
C TYR A 529 3.98 -13.30 -17.86
N SER A 530 4.26 -13.18 -16.56
CA SER A 530 4.05 -11.95 -15.78
C SER A 530 5.05 -10.83 -16.12
N ALA A 531 6.10 -11.10 -16.90
CA ALA A 531 7.14 -10.16 -17.27
C ALA A 531 6.60 -8.83 -17.82
N THR A 532 5.63 -8.88 -18.72
CA THR A 532 5.00 -7.69 -19.31
C THR A 532 4.25 -6.89 -18.25
N ASN A 533 3.45 -7.56 -17.42
CA ASN A 533 2.74 -6.92 -16.33
C ASN A 533 3.69 -6.19 -15.37
N TYR A 534 4.78 -6.85 -14.96
CA TYR A 534 5.75 -6.27 -14.02
C TYR A 534 6.36 -4.98 -14.58
N VAL A 535 6.79 -4.99 -15.86
CA VAL A 535 7.35 -3.80 -16.49
C VAL A 535 6.32 -2.68 -16.60
N ILE A 536 5.10 -2.98 -17.05
CA ILE A 536 4.06 -1.96 -17.26
C ILE A 536 3.60 -1.34 -15.94
N GLN A 537 3.28 -2.17 -14.95
CA GLN A 537 2.83 -1.68 -13.64
C GLN A 537 3.90 -0.85 -12.93
N SER A 538 5.13 -1.33 -12.94
CA SER A 538 6.23 -0.62 -12.29
C SER A 538 6.52 0.70 -12.98
N THR A 539 6.47 0.73 -14.32
CA THR A 539 6.68 1.97 -15.08
C THR A 539 5.54 2.97 -14.85
N ALA A 540 4.29 2.51 -14.85
CA ALA A 540 3.13 3.38 -14.53
C ALA A 540 3.24 3.98 -13.12
N ARG A 541 3.68 3.18 -12.14
CA ARG A 541 3.96 3.68 -10.79
C ARG A 541 5.08 4.72 -10.78
N ASP A 542 6.14 4.50 -11.53
CA ASP A 542 7.26 5.45 -11.58
C ASP A 542 6.84 6.78 -12.21
N VAL A 543 5.91 6.78 -13.17
CA VAL A 543 5.28 8.01 -13.71
C VAL A 543 4.52 8.76 -12.62
N LEU A 544 3.65 8.07 -11.86
CA LEU A 544 2.93 8.70 -10.75
C LEU A 544 3.89 9.22 -9.66
N ALA A 545 4.93 8.46 -9.35
CA ALA A 545 5.94 8.85 -8.38
C ALA A 545 6.68 10.12 -8.80
N GLN A 546 7.05 10.23 -10.08
CA GLN A 546 7.66 11.44 -10.62
C GLN A 546 6.70 12.61 -10.57
N ALA A 547 5.42 12.42 -10.90
CA ALA A 547 4.40 13.46 -10.80
C ALA A 547 4.26 13.99 -9.35
N ILE A 548 4.33 13.13 -8.34
CA ILE A 548 4.32 13.58 -6.94
C ILE A 548 5.52 14.49 -6.65
N VAL A 549 6.73 14.09 -7.07
CA VAL A 549 7.93 14.91 -6.90
C VAL A 549 7.77 16.26 -7.62
N ASP A 550 7.36 16.25 -8.89
CA ASP A 550 7.17 17.46 -9.70
C ASP A 550 6.13 18.42 -9.08
N LEU A 551 5.06 17.88 -8.49
CA LEU A 551 4.03 18.67 -7.79
C LEU A 551 4.58 19.32 -6.51
N PHE A 552 5.43 18.63 -5.75
CA PHE A 552 6.10 19.22 -4.60
C PHE A 552 7.10 20.30 -5.04
N ASP A 553 7.88 20.04 -6.07
CA ASP A 553 8.84 21.01 -6.64
C ASP A 553 8.14 22.26 -7.20
N ALA A 554 6.92 22.11 -7.70
CA ALA A 554 6.07 23.23 -8.14
C ALA A 554 5.39 23.99 -6.98
N GLY A 555 5.63 23.59 -5.72
CA GLY A 555 5.03 24.23 -4.55
C GLY A 555 3.59 23.80 -4.24
N LEU A 556 3.08 22.75 -4.89
CA LEU A 556 1.72 22.25 -4.69
C LEU A 556 1.61 21.15 -3.60
N GLY A 557 2.72 20.81 -2.93
CA GLY A 557 2.76 19.75 -1.92
C GLY A 557 1.72 19.91 -0.81
N ASP A 558 1.46 21.16 -0.38
CA ASP A 558 0.47 21.46 0.65
C ASP A 558 -0.98 21.21 0.21
N HIS A 559 -1.25 21.01 -1.07
CA HIS A 559 -2.57 20.63 -1.56
C HIS A 559 -2.77 19.11 -1.58
N LEU A 560 -1.69 18.32 -1.69
CA LEU A 560 -1.77 16.86 -1.86
C LEU A 560 -2.24 16.17 -0.58
N LEU A 561 -3.12 15.18 -0.74
CA LEU A 561 -3.69 14.39 0.35
C LEU A 561 -3.27 12.92 0.28
N LEU A 562 -3.46 12.28 -0.87
CA LEU A 562 -3.29 10.83 -0.97
C LEU A 562 -3.04 10.39 -2.42
N PRO A 563 -2.04 9.52 -2.70
CA PRO A 563 -1.93 8.81 -3.96
C PRO A 563 -2.73 7.51 -3.88
N ILE A 564 -3.61 7.25 -4.86
CA ILE A 564 -4.40 6.02 -4.95
C ILE A 564 -4.31 5.46 -6.36
N HIS A 565 -3.69 4.29 -6.51
CA HIS A 565 -3.46 3.65 -7.82
C HIS A 565 -2.72 4.57 -8.80
N ASP A 566 -3.43 5.24 -9.67
CA ASP A 566 -2.99 6.20 -10.70
C ASP A 566 -3.62 7.60 -10.51
N GLU A 567 -4.33 7.79 -9.40
CA GLU A 567 -5.00 9.04 -8.98
C GLU A 567 -4.19 9.76 -7.89
N ILE A 568 -4.20 11.08 -7.91
CA ILE A 568 -3.81 11.96 -6.80
C ILE A 568 -5.05 12.66 -6.27
N LEU A 569 -5.35 12.44 -5.01
CA LEU A 569 -6.35 13.19 -4.27
C LEU A 569 -5.70 14.41 -3.64
N ALA A 570 -6.30 15.58 -3.85
CA ALA A 570 -5.84 16.86 -3.31
C ALA A 570 -7.01 17.70 -2.79
N GLN A 571 -6.71 18.85 -2.19
CA GLN A 571 -7.68 19.88 -1.83
C GLN A 571 -7.09 21.27 -1.99
N ALA A 572 -7.92 22.26 -2.25
CA ALA A 572 -7.51 23.66 -2.30
C ALA A 572 -8.62 24.59 -1.80
N PRO A 573 -8.29 25.82 -1.36
CA PRO A 573 -9.29 26.83 -1.05
C PRO A 573 -10.31 26.99 -2.19
N GLU A 574 -11.58 27.16 -1.89
CA GLU A 574 -12.68 27.21 -2.89
C GLU A 574 -12.37 28.17 -4.04
N LYS A 575 -11.75 29.33 -3.74
CA LYS A 575 -11.43 30.36 -4.74
C LYS A 575 -10.31 29.97 -5.69
N GLU A 576 -9.42 29.07 -5.28
CA GLU A 576 -8.21 28.66 -6.00
C GLU A 576 -8.36 27.24 -6.58
N ALA A 577 -9.41 26.51 -6.17
CA ALA A 577 -9.54 25.08 -6.44
C ALA A 577 -9.48 24.74 -7.94
N GLN A 578 -10.09 25.55 -8.81
CA GLN A 578 -10.06 25.33 -10.27
C GLN A 578 -8.65 25.55 -10.85
N GLU A 579 -7.94 26.57 -10.39
CA GLU A 579 -6.57 26.87 -10.83
C GLU A 579 -5.60 25.78 -10.37
N VAL A 580 -5.69 25.40 -9.11
CA VAL A 580 -4.87 24.31 -8.54
C VAL A 580 -5.17 22.97 -9.22
N ALA A 581 -6.44 22.64 -9.49
CA ALA A 581 -6.83 21.43 -10.21
C ALA A 581 -6.25 21.40 -11.63
N ALA A 582 -6.37 22.51 -12.37
CA ALA A 582 -5.80 22.65 -13.70
C ALA A 582 -4.27 22.47 -13.71
N GLU A 583 -3.59 23.06 -12.73
CA GLU A 583 -2.13 22.98 -12.62
C GLU A 583 -1.66 21.56 -12.25
N ILE A 584 -2.36 20.87 -11.33
CA ILE A 584 -2.11 19.46 -11.04
C ILE A 584 -2.26 18.62 -12.30
N GLY A 585 -3.38 18.76 -13.03
CA GLY A 585 -3.60 18.06 -14.29
C GLY A 585 -2.53 18.34 -15.33
N ARG A 586 -2.07 19.59 -15.44
CA ARG A 586 -0.98 19.99 -16.35
C ARG A 586 0.35 19.33 -16.01
N ILE A 587 0.74 19.31 -14.74
CA ILE A 587 2.00 18.71 -14.27
C ILE A 587 1.96 17.18 -14.42
N MET A 588 0.83 16.56 -14.13
CA MET A 588 0.65 15.13 -14.34
C MET A 588 0.63 14.74 -15.83
N SER A 589 0.33 15.67 -16.73
CA SER A 589 0.31 15.41 -18.18
C SER A 589 1.69 15.58 -18.79
N GLY A 590 2.00 14.78 -19.82
CA GLY A 590 3.29 14.86 -20.48
C GLY A 590 3.44 13.87 -21.64
N MET A 591 4.66 13.65 -22.08
CA MET A 591 4.99 12.69 -23.14
C MET A 591 5.85 11.55 -22.58
N PHE A 592 5.46 10.32 -22.82
CA PHE A 592 6.20 9.14 -22.46
C PHE A 592 6.53 8.30 -23.71
N TYR A 593 7.79 8.30 -24.13
CA TYR A 593 8.26 7.60 -25.34
C TYR A 593 7.37 7.84 -26.58
N GLY A 594 7.01 9.11 -26.80
CA GLY A 594 6.19 9.53 -27.95
C GLY A 594 4.69 9.27 -27.77
N VAL A 595 4.22 8.86 -26.57
CA VAL A 595 2.80 8.70 -26.28
C VAL A 595 2.38 9.78 -25.27
N PRO A 596 1.32 10.56 -25.54
CA PRO A 596 0.80 11.50 -24.57
C PRO A 596 0.22 10.77 -23.34
N LEU A 597 0.67 11.19 -22.18
CA LEU A 597 0.03 10.89 -20.89
C LEU A 597 -0.86 12.07 -20.56
N SER A 598 -2.12 11.82 -20.30
CA SER A 598 -3.09 12.85 -19.95
C SER A 598 -3.67 12.58 -18.56
N SER A 599 -3.84 13.67 -17.84
CA SER A 599 -4.57 13.71 -16.59
C SER A 599 -5.42 14.98 -16.57
N SER A 600 -6.66 14.87 -16.09
CA SER A 600 -7.52 16.01 -15.86
C SER A 600 -7.65 16.21 -14.35
N GLY A 601 -7.22 17.37 -13.85
CA GLY A 601 -7.54 17.75 -12.49
C GLY A 601 -8.98 18.24 -12.43
N GLU A 602 -9.82 17.56 -11.63
CA GLU A 602 -11.22 17.89 -11.49
C GLU A 602 -11.56 18.30 -10.05
N VAL A 603 -12.23 19.44 -9.90
CA VAL A 603 -12.81 19.84 -8.63
C VAL A 603 -14.09 19.04 -8.45
N THR A 604 -14.11 18.13 -7.47
CA THR A 604 -15.23 17.21 -7.28
C THR A 604 -16.30 17.72 -6.31
N GLY A 605 -15.94 18.58 -5.37
CA GLY A 605 -16.86 19.12 -4.37
C GLY A 605 -16.26 19.14 -2.97
N ARG A 606 -17.10 19.07 -1.94
CA ARG A 606 -16.64 19.11 -0.55
C ARG A 606 -16.22 17.75 0.02
N ASN A 607 -16.45 16.68 -0.69
CA ASN A 607 -16.09 15.33 -0.25
C ASN A 607 -15.54 14.46 -1.39
N TRP A 608 -14.73 13.46 -1.03
CA TRP A 608 -14.17 12.55 -2.02
C TRP A 608 -15.21 11.69 -2.74
N GLY A 609 -16.33 11.36 -2.07
CA GLY A 609 -17.42 10.58 -2.67
C GLY A 609 -18.07 11.25 -3.88
N ALA A 610 -17.94 12.56 -4.02
CA ALA A 610 -18.53 13.32 -5.12
C ALA A 610 -17.94 12.91 -6.49
N ALA A 611 -16.67 12.52 -6.55
CA ALA A 611 -16.05 11.92 -7.75
C ALA A 611 -16.73 10.60 -8.17
N TYR A 612 -17.50 9.98 -7.29
CA TYR A 612 -18.16 8.69 -7.47
C TYR A 612 -19.70 8.78 -7.40
N GLY A 613 -20.27 9.99 -7.47
CA GLY A 613 -21.72 10.21 -7.53
C GLY A 613 -22.40 10.62 -6.22
N ALA A 614 -21.64 10.92 -5.16
CA ALA A 614 -22.21 11.56 -3.97
C ALA A 614 -22.60 13.02 -4.25
N ASP A 615 -23.47 13.59 -3.40
CA ASP A 615 -23.77 15.02 -3.42
C ASP A 615 -22.47 15.84 -3.23
N PRO A 616 -22.08 16.70 -4.19
CA PRO A 616 -20.86 17.51 -4.09
C PRO A 616 -20.85 18.48 -2.90
N LEU A 617 -22.02 18.94 -2.46
CA LEU A 617 -22.20 19.85 -1.33
C LEU A 617 -22.35 19.11 0.00
N GLY A 618 -22.53 17.81 -0.04
CA GLY A 618 -22.63 16.96 1.13
C GLY A 618 -21.32 16.97 1.91
N GLY A 619 -21.26 17.75 2.93
CA GLY A 619 -20.23 17.88 3.95
C GLY A 619 -20.80 18.81 5.00
N ILE A 620 -20.73 18.40 6.25
CA ILE A 620 -21.20 19.23 7.36
C ILE A 620 -20.03 20.12 7.76
N TRP A 621 -20.27 21.43 7.72
CA TRP A 621 -19.33 22.45 8.22
C TRP A 621 -19.94 23.21 9.37
#